data_f7cd602f0eee2d63d5a3e61d869f11b3
#
_entry.id   f7cd602f0eee2d63d5a3e61d869f11b3
#
_cell.length_a   1.000
_cell.length_b   1.000
_cell.length_c   1.000
_cell.angle_alpha   90.00
_cell.angle_beta   90.00
_cell.angle_gamma   90.00
#
_symmetry.space_group_name_H-M   'P 1'
#
loop_
_entity.id
_entity.type
_entity.pdbx_description
1 polymer ?
#
loop_
_entity_poly.entity_id
_entity_poly.type
_entity_poly.pdbx_seq_one_letter_code
_entity_poly.pdbx_strand_id
1 'polypeptide(L)'
;MLTPSLPKNDPDPVKRQDLLRRQKQVYIYDYVNGITLVKDLPTHENFSISYQVMRGKGFSALIANGVATRVENIFDPFDKLEDYEQLFPILPQPTSIKTWQSNTSFAYQRLAGANPMVIRGISSLPNNFPVSDAIFQKAMGPDKTIASEAAKGNLFLADYAPLNNLTLGSYQRGMKTATAPLVLFCWRARGLRGQGGLVPVAIQLYQDPTVPNQRIYTPDDGLNWLMAKIFVQIADGNHHELVSHLSHTHLVAEAFVLATATELALNHPLAIL
;
A
#
# COMPACT_ATOMS: atom_id res chain seq x y z
N MET A 1 20.27 32.11 15.01
CA MET A 1 20.03 31.23 13.85
C MET A 1 21.38 30.73 13.38
N LEU A 2 21.56 29.42 13.18
CA LEU A 2 22.82 28.87 12.69
C LEU A 2 22.96 29.20 11.21
N THR A 3 24.10 29.72 10.79
CA THR A 3 24.38 29.97 9.37
C THR A 3 24.66 28.63 8.67
N PRO A 4 23.89 28.26 7.62
CA PRO A 4 24.12 27.03 6.90
C PRO A 4 25.53 26.99 6.31
N SER A 5 26.28 25.90 6.57
CA SER A 5 27.61 25.72 6.00
C SER A 5 27.93 24.25 5.71
N LEU A 6 28.71 24.03 4.65
CA LEU A 6 29.31 22.73 4.35
C LEU A 6 30.63 22.56 5.16
N PRO A 7 31.06 21.32 5.44
CA PRO A 7 32.31 21.08 6.20
C PRO A 7 33.54 21.86 5.71
N LYS A 8 33.69 21.95 4.38
CA LYS A 8 34.82 22.64 3.74
C LYS A 8 34.79 24.18 3.90
N ASN A 9 33.62 24.73 4.20
CA ASN A 9 33.37 26.18 4.32
C ASN A 9 32.99 26.60 5.73
N ASP A 10 33.10 25.70 6.71
CA ASP A 10 32.70 26.00 8.08
C ASP A 10 33.74 26.93 8.72
N PRO A 11 33.31 28.08 9.28
CA PRO A 11 34.22 29.03 9.93
C PRO A 11 34.83 28.49 11.23
N ASP A 12 34.20 27.45 11.82
CA ASP A 12 34.69 26.83 13.07
C ASP A 12 34.66 25.28 12.96
N PRO A 13 35.63 24.67 12.30
CA PRO A 13 35.66 23.19 12.10
C PRO A 13 35.75 22.41 13.43
N VAL A 14 36.38 23.00 14.46
CA VAL A 14 36.52 22.35 15.77
C VAL A 14 35.18 22.23 16.47
N LYS A 15 34.45 23.33 16.52
CA LYS A 15 33.11 23.35 17.11
C LYS A 15 32.16 22.41 16.34
N ARG A 16 32.29 22.35 15.02
CA ARG A 16 31.53 21.42 14.20
C ARG A 16 31.79 19.97 14.59
N GLN A 17 33.04 19.58 14.75
CA GLN A 17 33.41 18.22 15.17
C GLN A 17 32.92 17.89 16.58
N ASP A 18 32.95 18.85 17.49
CA ASP A 18 32.42 18.66 18.84
C ASP A 18 30.90 18.46 18.85
N LEU A 19 30.18 19.25 18.08
CA LEU A 19 28.75 19.07 17.90
C LEU A 19 28.39 17.68 17.33
N LEU A 20 29.11 17.22 16.30
CA LEU A 20 28.90 15.88 15.73
C LEU A 20 29.16 14.76 16.75
N ARG A 21 30.23 14.91 17.56
CA ARG A 21 30.55 13.94 18.62
C ARG A 21 29.40 13.85 19.64
N ARG A 22 28.85 14.98 20.06
CA ARG A 22 27.72 15.03 21.00
C ARG A 22 26.45 14.42 20.39
N GLN A 23 26.13 14.70 19.12
CA GLN A 23 24.98 14.09 18.43
C GLN A 23 25.11 12.57 18.42
N LYS A 24 26.27 12.02 18.07
CA LYS A 24 26.49 10.55 18.07
C LYS A 24 26.32 9.91 19.45
N GLN A 25 26.53 10.65 20.54
CA GLN A 25 26.34 10.13 21.90
C GLN A 25 24.88 10.15 22.36
N VAL A 26 24.04 10.96 21.72
CA VAL A 26 22.63 11.15 22.10
C VAL A 26 21.72 10.09 21.47
N TYR A 27 22.06 9.63 20.27
CA TYR A 27 21.30 8.59 19.58
C TYR A 27 21.86 7.21 19.90
N ILE A 28 21.06 6.38 20.55
CA ILE A 28 21.40 4.98 20.80
C ILE A 28 20.69 4.12 19.77
N TYR A 29 21.45 3.39 18.99
CA TYR A 29 20.93 2.50 17.95
C TYR A 29 21.49 1.08 18.09
N ASP A 30 20.78 0.14 17.48
CA ASP A 30 21.13 -1.27 17.43
C ASP A 30 21.04 -1.77 15.99
N TYR A 31 21.65 -2.90 15.70
CA TYR A 31 21.60 -3.56 14.41
C TYR A 31 20.80 -4.85 14.53
N VAL A 32 19.65 -4.89 13.87
CA VAL A 32 18.80 -6.08 13.82
C VAL A 32 18.81 -6.63 12.40
N ASN A 33 19.45 -7.77 12.18
CA ASN A 33 19.61 -8.40 10.86
C ASN A 33 20.23 -7.46 9.81
N GLY A 34 21.18 -6.61 10.21
CA GLY A 34 21.83 -5.65 9.32
C GLY A 34 21.06 -4.35 9.08
N ILE A 35 19.90 -4.18 9.69
CA ILE A 35 19.11 -2.95 9.65
C ILE A 35 19.42 -2.13 10.89
N THR A 36 19.73 -0.85 10.71
CA THR A 36 19.97 0.10 11.79
C THR A 36 18.65 0.63 12.33
N LEU A 37 18.37 0.36 13.59
CA LEU A 37 17.15 0.81 14.28
C LEU A 37 17.52 1.68 15.48
N VAL A 38 16.71 2.68 15.78
CA VAL A 38 16.86 3.49 16.99
C VAL A 38 16.44 2.64 18.19
N LYS A 39 17.35 2.52 19.16
CA LYS A 39 17.06 1.89 20.45
C LYS A 39 16.51 2.90 21.45
N ASP A 40 17.07 4.11 21.43
CA ASP A 40 16.67 5.19 22.34
C ASP A 40 16.75 6.55 21.63
N LEU A 41 15.73 7.38 21.81
CA LEU A 41 15.62 8.70 21.21
C LEU A 41 15.93 9.79 22.24
N PRO A 42 16.54 10.91 21.81
CA PRO A 42 16.62 12.10 22.64
C PRO A 42 15.22 12.55 23.10
N THR A 43 15.13 13.01 24.34
CA THR A 43 13.83 13.38 24.95
C THR A 43 13.03 14.41 24.12
N HIS A 44 13.71 15.30 23.41
CA HIS A 44 13.06 16.34 22.59
C HIS A 44 12.48 15.80 21.27
N GLU A 45 12.85 14.59 20.86
CA GLU A 45 12.30 13.91 19.69
C GLU A 45 11.18 12.92 20.04
N ASN A 46 10.92 12.71 21.32
CA ASN A 46 9.81 11.89 21.76
C ASN A 46 8.47 12.55 21.43
N PHE A 47 7.47 11.72 21.21
CA PHE A 47 6.11 12.18 20.98
C PHE A 47 5.60 13.05 22.15
N SER A 48 5.03 14.20 21.82
CA SER A 48 4.42 15.07 22.81
C SER A 48 3.26 14.38 23.56
N ILE A 49 3.00 14.78 24.79
CA ILE A 49 1.89 14.25 25.59
C ILE A 49 0.54 14.42 24.84
N SER A 50 0.32 15.56 24.19
CA SER A 50 -0.89 15.81 23.40
C SER A 50 -1.04 14.83 22.24
N TYR A 51 0.04 14.49 21.57
CA TYR A 51 0.02 13.48 20.51
C TYR A 51 -0.26 12.08 21.05
N GLN A 52 0.34 11.70 22.18
CA GLN A 52 0.08 10.41 22.82
C GLN A 52 -1.39 10.26 23.26
N VAL A 53 -1.98 11.33 23.82
CA VAL A 53 -3.41 11.37 24.17
C VAL A 53 -4.29 11.23 22.93
N MET A 54 -3.97 11.93 21.85
CA MET A 54 -4.68 11.83 20.57
C MET A 54 -4.64 10.40 20.01
N ARG A 55 -3.47 9.78 20.00
CA ARG A 55 -3.32 8.36 19.61
C ARG A 55 -4.14 7.43 20.47
N GLY A 56 -4.08 7.61 21.80
CA GLY A 56 -4.84 6.80 22.75
C GLY A 56 -6.35 6.87 22.51
N LYS A 57 -6.90 8.05 22.21
CA LYS A 57 -8.32 8.22 21.83
C LYS A 57 -8.65 7.46 20.54
N GLY A 58 -7.79 7.57 19.51
CA GLY A 58 -7.98 6.83 18.25
C GLY A 58 -7.98 5.31 18.43
N PHE A 59 -7.03 4.80 19.21
CA PHE A 59 -6.96 3.37 19.57
C PHE A 59 -8.19 2.90 20.34
N SER A 60 -8.66 3.68 21.33
CA SER A 60 -9.85 3.36 22.11
C SER A 60 -11.10 3.30 21.22
N ALA A 61 -11.25 4.25 20.30
CA ALA A 61 -12.36 4.26 19.33
C ALA A 61 -12.33 3.04 18.41
N LEU A 62 -11.13 2.66 17.92
CA LEU A 62 -10.96 1.47 17.08
C LEU A 62 -11.33 0.18 17.81
N ILE A 63 -10.89 0.01 19.07
CA ILE A 63 -11.25 -1.14 19.91
C ILE A 63 -12.76 -1.17 20.15
N ALA A 64 -13.34 -0.03 20.55
CA ALA A 64 -14.77 0.07 20.80
C ALA A 64 -15.60 -0.25 19.56
N ASN A 65 -15.18 0.24 18.37
CA ASN A 65 -15.82 -0.09 17.10
C ASN A 65 -15.78 -1.61 16.83
N GLY A 66 -14.63 -2.25 17.01
CA GLY A 66 -14.50 -3.70 16.81
C GLY A 66 -15.35 -4.54 17.78
N VAL A 67 -15.52 -4.07 19.02
CA VAL A 67 -16.44 -4.73 19.99
C VAL A 67 -17.88 -4.53 19.57
N ALA A 68 -18.30 -3.31 19.24
CA ALA A 68 -19.67 -2.99 18.82
C ALA A 68 -20.06 -3.80 17.56
N THR A 69 -19.20 -3.83 16.54
CA THR A 69 -19.41 -4.63 15.31
C THR A 69 -19.61 -6.12 15.61
N ARG A 70 -18.84 -6.68 16.57
CA ARG A 70 -19.02 -8.10 16.97
C ARG A 70 -20.34 -8.34 17.66
N VAL A 71 -20.78 -7.40 18.50
CA VAL A 71 -22.07 -7.50 19.21
C VAL A 71 -23.21 -7.41 18.20
N GLU A 72 -23.17 -6.45 17.28
CA GLU A 72 -24.18 -6.32 16.21
C GLU A 72 -24.27 -7.60 15.37
N ASN A 73 -23.15 -8.17 14.96
CA ASN A 73 -23.12 -9.40 14.15
C ASN A 73 -23.67 -10.65 14.89
N ILE A 74 -23.82 -10.61 16.23
CA ILE A 74 -24.50 -11.67 16.98
C ILE A 74 -26.01 -11.58 16.78
N PHE A 75 -26.57 -10.37 16.73
CA PHE A 75 -28.01 -10.12 16.64
C PHE A 75 -28.49 -10.01 15.19
N ASP A 76 -27.64 -9.47 14.29
CA ASP A 76 -27.87 -9.33 12.86
C ASP A 76 -26.62 -9.81 12.08
N PRO A 77 -26.51 -11.12 11.80
CA PRO A 77 -25.36 -11.69 11.11
C PRO A 77 -25.14 -11.07 9.74
N PHE A 78 -23.90 -10.70 9.45
CA PHE A 78 -23.52 -10.15 8.15
C PHE A 78 -23.63 -11.22 7.07
N ASP A 79 -24.61 -11.09 6.18
CA ASP A 79 -24.92 -12.04 5.12
C ASP A 79 -25.13 -11.40 3.73
N LYS A 80 -25.07 -10.07 3.65
CA LYS A 80 -25.23 -9.29 2.41
C LYS A 80 -24.09 -8.27 2.24
N LEU A 81 -23.95 -7.77 1.01
CA LEU A 81 -22.92 -6.77 0.69
C LEU A 81 -23.16 -5.42 1.36
N GLU A 82 -24.40 -5.08 1.64
CA GLU A 82 -24.82 -3.87 2.34
C GLU A 82 -24.32 -3.84 3.78
N ASP A 83 -24.12 -5.00 4.40
CA ASP A 83 -23.65 -5.12 5.78
C ASP A 83 -22.22 -4.63 5.98
N TYR A 84 -21.45 -4.42 4.91
CA TYR A 84 -20.19 -3.69 5.00
C TYR A 84 -20.33 -2.28 5.57
N GLU A 85 -21.50 -1.64 5.42
CA GLU A 85 -21.78 -0.34 6.01
C GLU A 85 -21.90 -0.41 7.55
N GLN A 86 -22.31 -1.56 8.09
CA GLN A 86 -22.45 -1.82 9.51
C GLN A 86 -21.12 -2.06 10.23
N LEU A 87 -20.00 -2.15 9.51
CA LEU A 87 -18.68 -2.31 10.12
C LEU A 87 -18.19 -1.05 10.87
N PHE A 88 -18.92 0.05 10.81
CA PHE A 88 -18.53 1.36 11.33
C PHE A 88 -19.57 1.93 12.32
N PRO A 89 -19.94 1.20 13.40
CA PRO A 89 -20.95 1.69 14.35
C PRO A 89 -20.44 2.88 15.19
N ILE A 90 -19.14 3.03 15.37
CA ILE A 90 -18.51 4.10 16.16
C ILE A 90 -17.60 4.97 15.32
N LEU A 91 -16.81 4.36 14.44
CA LEU A 91 -15.92 5.10 13.54
C LEU A 91 -16.69 5.72 12.38
N PRO A 92 -16.26 6.87 11.85
CA PRO A 92 -16.85 7.42 10.64
C PRO A 92 -16.68 6.44 9.47
N GLN A 93 -17.72 6.29 8.68
CA GLN A 93 -17.66 5.47 7.46
C GLN A 93 -16.64 6.05 6.48
N PRO A 94 -15.81 5.22 5.84
CA PRO A 94 -14.91 5.68 4.80
C PRO A 94 -15.71 6.17 3.58
N THR A 95 -15.24 7.20 2.91
CA THR A 95 -15.90 7.73 1.70
C THR A 95 -16.03 6.70 0.58
N SER A 96 -15.12 5.73 0.54
CA SER A 96 -15.14 4.61 -0.40
C SER A 96 -16.33 3.66 -0.23
N ILE A 97 -17.03 3.68 0.92
CA ILE A 97 -18.14 2.75 1.20
C ILE A 97 -19.24 2.82 0.13
N LYS A 98 -19.43 4.00 -0.47
CA LYS A 98 -20.45 4.22 -1.51
C LYS A 98 -20.01 3.78 -2.91
N THR A 99 -18.73 3.54 -3.11
CA THR A 99 -18.17 3.32 -4.46
C THR A 99 -17.27 2.10 -4.58
N TRP A 100 -17.04 1.38 -3.48
CA TRP A 100 -16.08 0.27 -3.43
C TRP A 100 -16.36 -0.87 -4.42
N GLN A 101 -17.63 -1.04 -4.80
CA GLN A 101 -18.03 -2.05 -5.78
C GLN A 101 -17.71 -1.62 -7.22
N SER A 102 -17.48 -0.33 -7.49
CA SER A 102 -17.31 0.15 -8.85
C SER A 102 -15.94 -0.19 -9.44
N ASN A 103 -15.91 -0.49 -10.74
CA ASN A 103 -14.67 -0.73 -11.47
C ASN A 103 -13.79 0.53 -11.57
N THR A 104 -14.42 1.70 -11.65
CA THR A 104 -13.73 2.99 -11.73
C THR A 104 -13.01 3.28 -10.42
N SER A 105 -13.68 3.11 -9.26
CA SER A 105 -13.03 3.29 -7.95
C SER A 105 -11.92 2.28 -7.72
N PHE A 106 -12.13 1.02 -8.10
CA PHE A 106 -11.11 -0.02 -7.99
C PHE A 106 -9.86 0.32 -8.81
N ALA A 107 -10.01 0.79 -10.04
CA ALA A 107 -8.89 1.20 -10.88
C ALA A 107 -8.23 2.48 -10.35
N TYR A 108 -9.02 3.47 -9.92
CA TYR A 108 -8.50 4.73 -9.39
C TYR A 108 -7.63 4.54 -8.15
N GLN A 109 -7.98 3.59 -7.29
CA GLN A 109 -7.17 3.26 -6.11
C GLN A 109 -5.77 2.72 -6.45
N ARG A 110 -5.56 2.17 -7.64
CA ARG A 110 -4.19 1.77 -8.09
C ARG A 110 -3.34 2.99 -8.46
N LEU A 111 -3.95 4.12 -8.79
CA LEU A 111 -3.25 5.35 -9.16
C LEU A 111 -3.09 6.31 -7.97
N ALA A 112 -4.11 6.42 -7.11
CA ALA A 112 -4.18 7.39 -6.03
C ALA A 112 -4.50 6.76 -4.66
N GLY A 113 -4.29 5.46 -4.50
CA GLY A 113 -4.41 4.74 -3.24
C GLY A 113 -3.10 4.68 -2.45
N ALA A 114 -3.03 3.71 -1.53
CA ALA A 114 -1.87 3.55 -0.64
C ALA A 114 -0.60 3.03 -1.36
N ASN A 115 -0.75 2.36 -2.52
CA ASN A 115 0.37 1.72 -3.24
C ASN A 115 0.42 2.12 -4.72
N PRO A 116 0.61 3.40 -5.07
CA PRO A 116 0.62 3.83 -6.47
C PRO A 116 1.81 3.28 -7.27
N MET A 117 2.81 2.72 -6.61
CA MET A 117 4.00 2.13 -7.24
C MET A 117 3.86 0.65 -7.60
N VAL A 118 2.75 0.00 -7.22
CA VAL A 118 2.49 -1.41 -7.57
C VAL A 118 2.08 -1.54 -9.03
N ILE A 119 1.27 -0.60 -9.53
CA ILE A 119 0.86 -0.59 -10.94
C ILE A 119 2.00 -0.09 -11.84
N ARG A 120 2.25 -0.81 -12.93
CA ARG A 120 3.31 -0.48 -13.88
C ARG A 120 2.82 -0.64 -15.31
N GLY A 121 3.32 0.21 -16.23
CA GLY A 121 3.16 0.02 -17.66
C GLY A 121 3.89 -1.24 -18.12
N ILE A 122 3.27 -2.02 -19.00
CA ILE A 122 3.85 -3.24 -19.56
C ILE A 122 3.77 -3.25 -21.08
N SER A 123 4.76 -3.87 -21.74
CA SER A 123 4.79 -4.10 -23.19
C SER A 123 4.30 -5.50 -23.58
N SER A 124 4.20 -6.43 -22.65
CA SER A 124 3.66 -7.78 -22.82
C SER A 124 3.15 -8.31 -21.49
N LEU A 125 2.26 -9.29 -21.54
CA LEU A 125 1.83 -10.02 -20.36
C LEU A 125 2.95 -10.93 -19.83
N PRO A 126 3.07 -11.11 -18.50
CA PRO A 126 3.96 -12.12 -17.96
C PRO A 126 3.45 -13.53 -18.28
N ASN A 127 4.38 -14.49 -18.42
CA ASN A 127 4.05 -15.87 -18.83
C ASN A 127 3.09 -16.59 -17.90
N ASN A 128 3.06 -16.20 -16.64
CA ASN A 128 2.17 -16.76 -15.61
C ASN A 128 0.79 -16.11 -15.58
N PHE A 129 0.46 -15.22 -16.52
CA PHE A 129 -0.85 -14.54 -16.59
C PHE A 129 -1.49 -14.75 -17.97
N PRO A 130 -2.11 -15.89 -18.25
CA PRO A 130 -2.57 -16.29 -19.57
C PRO A 130 -3.88 -15.61 -20.00
N VAL A 131 -3.94 -14.30 -20.02
CA VAL A 131 -5.06 -13.53 -20.54
C VAL A 131 -5.03 -13.56 -22.07
N SER A 132 -6.12 -14.01 -22.68
CA SER A 132 -6.26 -14.04 -24.16
C SER A 132 -6.88 -12.75 -24.71
N ASP A 133 -6.69 -12.50 -26.02
CA ASP A 133 -7.39 -11.40 -26.70
C ASP A 133 -8.92 -11.52 -26.59
N ALA A 134 -9.48 -12.74 -26.58
CA ALA A 134 -10.90 -12.94 -26.40
C ALA A 134 -11.39 -12.45 -25.01
N ILE A 135 -10.59 -12.63 -23.95
CA ILE A 135 -10.86 -12.08 -22.61
C ILE A 135 -10.72 -10.56 -22.65
N PHE A 136 -9.66 -10.05 -23.27
CA PHE A 136 -9.37 -8.62 -23.35
C PHE A 136 -10.47 -7.85 -24.08
N GLN A 137 -10.93 -8.38 -25.20
CA GLN A 137 -11.96 -7.78 -26.04
C GLN A 137 -13.33 -7.63 -25.35
N LYS A 138 -13.68 -8.52 -24.42
CA LYS A 138 -14.90 -8.37 -23.60
C LYS A 138 -14.92 -7.05 -22.82
N ALA A 139 -13.79 -6.65 -22.27
CA ALA A 139 -13.68 -5.40 -21.51
C ALA A 139 -13.43 -4.18 -22.38
N MET A 140 -12.66 -4.33 -23.47
CA MET A 140 -12.13 -3.19 -24.22
C MET A 140 -12.80 -2.97 -25.59
N GLY A 141 -13.54 -3.97 -26.09
CA GLY A 141 -14.18 -3.96 -27.41
C GLY A 141 -13.46 -4.82 -28.44
N PRO A 142 -14.21 -5.28 -29.49
CA PRO A 142 -13.72 -6.29 -30.46
C PRO A 142 -12.55 -5.81 -31.33
N ASP A 143 -12.39 -4.51 -31.51
CA ASP A 143 -11.35 -3.93 -32.38
C ASP A 143 -10.00 -3.79 -31.69
N LYS A 144 -9.87 -4.23 -30.42
CA LYS A 144 -8.67 -4.08 -29.62
C LYS A 144 -8.04 -5.42 -29.30
N THR A 145 -6.70 -5.45 -29.35
CA THR A 145 -5.91 -6.60 -28.94
C THR A 145 -4.90 -6.20 -27.88
N ILE A 146 -4.44 -7.15 -27.08
CA ILE A 146 -3.37 -6.95 -26.11
C ILE A 146 -2.15 -6.35 -26.78
N ALA A 147 -1.72 -6.91 -27.92
CA ALA A 147 -0.58 -6.42 -28.66
C ALA A 147 -0.77 -4.98 -29.16
N SER A 148 -1.94 -4.63 -29.68
CA SER A 148 -2.22 -3.29 -30.18
C SER A 148 -2.21 -2.22 -29.07
N GLU A 149 -2.76 -2.55 -27.92
CA GLU A 149 -2.80 -1.61 -26.78
C GLU A 149 -1.44 -1.55 -26.05
N ALA A 150 -0.66 -2.64 -26.03
CA ALA A 150 0.71 -2.66 -25.55
C ALA A 150 1.61 -1.73 -26.37
N ALA A 151 1.51 -1.81 -27.71
CA ALA A 151 2.27 -0.94 -28.62
C ALA A 151 1.97 0.56 -28.43
N LYS A 152 0.80 0.91 -27.94
CA LYS A 152 0.39 2.28 -27.61
C LYS A 152 0.78 2.71 -26.19
N GLY A 153 1.35 1.82 -25.37
CA GLY A 153 1.65 2.08 -23.96
C GLY A 153 0.40 2.15 -23.07
N ASN A 154 -0.71 1.53 -23.48
CA ASN A 154 -1.99 1.56 -22.78
C ASN A 154 -2.19 0.41 -21.81
N LEU A 155 -1.26 -0.55 -21.71
CA LEU A 155 -1.38 -1.69 -20.80
C LEU A 155 -0.64 -1.43 -19.49
N PHE A 156 -1.30 -1.82 -18.39
CA PHE A 156 -0.75 -1.70 -17.04
C PHE A 156 -1.05 -2.98 -16.26
N LEU A 157 -0.11 -3.36 -15.41
CA LEU A 157 -0.20 -4.51 -14.53
C LEU A 157 0.03 -4.08 -13.09
N ALA A 158 -0.85 -4.49 -12.19
CA ALA A 158 -0.55 -4.54 -10.77
C ALA A 158 -0.21 -5.99 -10.41
N ASP A 159 1.00 -6.20 -9.90
CA ASP A 159 1.55 -7.51 -9.57
C ASP A 159 1.93 -7.55 -8.09
N TYR A 160 1.25 -8.41 -7.35
CA TYR A 160 1.48 -8.59 -5.91
C TYR A 160 2.38 -9.80 -5.61
N ALA A 161 3.27 -10.18 -6.53
CA ALA A 161 4.23 -11.26 -6.35
C ALA A 161 5.01 -11.25 -5.02
N PRO A 162 5.37 -10.08 -4.42
CA PRO A 162 5.99 -10.05 -3.09
C PRO A 162 5.18 -10.73 -1.98
N LEU A 163 3.87 -10.90 -2.17
CA LEU A 163 2.99 -11.58 -1.21
C LEU A 163 2.91 -13.11 -1.44
N ASN A 164 3.54 -13.60 -2.50
CA ASN A 164 3.56 -15.03 -2.75
C ASN A 164 4.34 -15.76 -1.64
N ASN A 165 3.83 -16.90 -1.19
CA ASN A 165 4.44 -17.72 -0.14
C ASN A 165 4.50 -17.09 1.26
N LEU A 166 3.65 -16.12 1.59
CA LEU A 166 3.53 -15.63 2.94
C LEU A 166 3.06 -16.72 3.89
N THR A 167 3.67 -16.79 5.07
CA THR A 167 3.16 -17.59 6.17
C THR A 167 1.89 -16.95 6.71
N LEU A 168 0.77 -17.65 6.56
CA LEU A 168 -0.53 -17.12 6.97
C LEU A 168 -0.76 -17.34 8.46
N GLY A 169 -1.36 -16.35 9.10
CA GLY A 169 -1.83 -16.47 10.47
C GLY A 169 -3.12 -17.31 10.57
N SER A 170 -3.56 -17.56 11.79
CA SER A 170 -4.82 -18.25 12.08
C SER A 170 -5.79 -17.38 12.88
N TYR A 171 -7.02 -17.79 12.96
CA TYR A 171 -8.03 -17.25 13.85
C TYR A 171 -8.87 -18.40 14.43
N GLN A 172 -9.76 -18.13 15.38
CA GLN A 172 -10.45 -19.17 16.16
C GLN A 172 -11.14 -20.30 15.37
N ARG A 173 -11.48 -20.08 14.11
CA ARG A 173 -12.23 -21.03 13.26
C ARG A 173 -11.50 -21.41 11.98
N GLY A 174 -10.20 -21.12 11.84
CA GLY A 174 -9.46 -21.50 10.64
C GLY A 174 -8.22 -20.66 10.35
N MET A 175 -7.66 -20.86 9.17
CA MET A 175 -6.54 -20.10 8.65
C MET A 175 -7.03 -18.80 8.01
N LYS A 176 -6.27 -17.73 8.17
CA LYS A 176 -6.44 -16.53 7.35
C LYS A 176 -6.08 -16.85 5.90
N THR A 177 -6.70 -16.16 4.95
CA THR A 177 -6.42 -16.32 3.52
C THR A 177 -5.78 -15.06 2.99
N ALA A 178 -4.69 -15.21 2.24
CA ALA A 178 -4.09 -14.17 1.44
C ALA A 178 -3.78 -14.70 0.06
N THR A 179 -3.81 -13.83 -0.93
CA THR A 179 -3.47 -14.13 -2.31
C THR A 179 -2.40 -13.16 -2.80
N ALA A 180 -1.70 -13.53 -3.87
CA ALA A 180 -0.72 -12.71 -4.56
C ALA A 180 -1.21 -12.42 -5.99
N PRO A 181 -2.24 -11.59 -6.17
CA PRO A 181 -2.91 -11.46 -7.45
C PRO A 181 -2.09 -10.72 -8.50
N LEU A 182 -2.47 -10.99 -9.77
CA LEU A 182 -2.10 -10.19 -10.92
C LEU A 182 -3.37 -9.53 -11.46
N VAL A 183 -3.30 -8.26 -11.78
CA VAL A 183 -4.44 -7.48 -12.29
C VAL A 183 -4.04 -6.72 -13.54
N LEU A 184 -4.69 -7.04 -14.65
CA LEU A 184 -4.52 -6.33 -15.92
C LEU A 184 -5.46 -5.13 -15.98
N PHE A 185 -4.89 -3.99 -16.34
CA PHE A 185 -5.62 -2.77 -16.66
C PHE A 185 -5.28 -2.30 -18.07
N CYS A 186 -6.22 -1.60 -18.68
CA CYS A 186 -5.99 -0.91 -19.94
C CYS A 186 -6.47 0.54 -19.84
N TRP A 187 -5.66 1.46 -20.36
CA TRP A 187 -6.08 2.86 -20.48
C TRP A 187 -7.09 3.01 -21.62
N ARG A 188 -8.22 3.61 -21.32
CA ARG A 188 -9.21 4.01 -22.31
C ARG A 188 -9.14 5.52 -22.50
N ALA A 189 -8.75 5.95 -23.68
CA ALA A 189 -8.72 7.37 -24.02
C ALA A 189 -10.12 7.98 -23.93
N ARG A 190 -10.19 9.29 -23.69
CA ARG A 190 -11.42 10.05 -23.66
C ARG A 190 -12.09 9.99 -25.04
N GLY A 191 -13.27 9.42 -25.15
CA GLY A 191 -14.11 9.49 -26.35
C GLY A 191 -14.94 10.78 -26.39
N LEU A 192 -15.60 11.05 -27.52
CA LEU A 192 -16.43 12.24 -27.73
C LEU A 192 -17.53 12.44 -26.66
N ARG A 193 -17.97 11.37 -25.98
CA ARG A 193 -19.04 11.37 -24.97
C ARG A 193 -18.66 10.77 -23.64
N GLY A 194 -17.38 10.41 -23.40
CA GLY A 194 -16.96 9.72 -22.18
C GLY A 194 -15.69 10.28 -21.57
N GLN A 195 -15.53 10.05 -20.29
CA GLN A 195 -14.27 10.30 -19.61
C GLN A 195 -13.30 9.16 -19.90
N GLY A 196 -12.06 9.47 -20.25
CA GLY A 196 -10.98 8.50 -20.31
C GLY A 196 -10.69 7.99 -18.90
N GLY A 197 -10.07 6.81 -18.80
CA GLY A 197 -9.73 6.24 -17.50
C GLY A 197 -9.08 4.89 -17.60
N LEU A 198 -8.57 4.44 -16.49
CA LEU A 198 -8.02 3.10 -16.34
C LEU A 198 -9.17 2.10 -16.17
N VAL A 199 -9.20 1.08 -17.00
CA VAL A 199 -10.23 0.03 -17.00
C VAL A 199 -9.62 -1.27 -16.49
N PRO A 200 -10.14 -1.89 -15.42
CA PRO A 200 -9.71 -3.21 -15.00
C PRO A 200 -10.27 -4.26 -15.96
N VAL A 201 -9.39 -5.12 -16.47
CA VAL A 201 -9.70 -6.08 -17.54
C VAL A 201 -9.81 -7.51 -17.02
N ALA A 202 -8.81 -7.93 -16.23
CA ALA A 202 -8.71 -9.31 -15.76
C ALA A 202 -8.00 -9.38 -14.41
N ILE A 203 -8.38 -10.36 -13.57
CA ILE A 203 -7.74 -10.68 -12.30
C ILE A 203 -7.42 -12.17 -12.26
N GLN A 204 -6.20 -12.50 -11.84
CA GLN A 204 -5.77 -13.83 -11.43
C GLN A 204 -5.35 -13.78 -9.97
N LEU A 205 -5.79 -14.70 -9.11
CA LEU A 205 -5.58 -14.59 -7.66
C LEU A 205 -4.24 -15.11 -7.17
N TYR A 206 -3.61 -16.02 -7.91
CA TYR A 206 -2.35 -16.65 -7.51
C TYR A 206 -1.30 -16.50 -8.59
N GLN A 207 -0.02 -16.45 -8.21
CA GLN A 207 1.10 -16.35 -9.14
C GLN A 207 1.28 -17.60 -9.99
N ASP A 208 0.95 -18.77 -9.45
CA ASP A 208 0.99 -20.05 -10.17
C ASP A 208 -0.34 -20.28 -10.90
N PRO A 209 -0.37 -20.27 -12.24
CA PRO A 209 -1.58 -20.49 -13.01
C PRO A 209 -2.07 -21.93 -12.96
N THR A 210 -1.28 -22.86 -12.41
CA THR A 210 -1.63 -24.32 -12.32
C THR A 210 -2.34 -24.68 -11.02
N VAL A 211 -2.49 -23.74 -10.09
CA VAL A 211 -3.24 -23.96 -8.85
C VAL A 211 -4.66 -24.47 -9.16
N PRO A 212 -5.12 -25.55 -8.52
CA PRO A 212 -6.46 -26.09 -8.76
C PRO A 212 -7.55 -25.01 -8.62
N ASN A 213 -8.48 -25.00 -9.56
CA ASN A 213 -9.57 -24.03 -9.67
C ASN A 213 -9.13 -22.57 -9.91
N GLN A 214 -7.85 -22.32 -10.22
CA GLN A 214 -7.40 -21.04 -10.68
C GLN A 214 -8.07 -20.70 -12.01
N ARG A 215 -8.58 -19.47 -12.11
CA ARG A 215 -9.16 -18.94 -13.33
C ARG A 215 -8.87 -17.45 -13.47
N ILE A 216 -9.05 -16.94 -14.67
CA ILE A 216 -9.06 -15.50 -14.93
C ILE A 216 -10.47 -14.98 -14.67
N TYR A 217 -10.59 -14.02 -13.75
CA TYR A 217 -11.83 -13.31 -13.47
C TYR A 217 -11.93 -12.07 -14.34
N THR A 218 -13.12 -11.76 -14.81
CA THR A 218 -13.42 -10.64 -15.70
C THR A 218 -14.65 -9.88 -15.21
N PRO A 219 -14.90 -8.65 -15.65
CA PRO A 219 -16.11 -7.90 -15.29
C PRO A 219 -17.44 -8.63 -15.55
N ASP A 220 -17.47 -9.58 -16.50
CA ASP A 220 -18.66 -10.37 -16.83
C ASP A 220 -18.99 -11.45 -15.77
N ASP A 221 -18.08 -11.73 -14.85
CA ASP A 221 -18.26 -12.77 -13.82
C ASP A 221 -19.15 -12.33 -12.63
N GLY A 222 -19.71 -11.13 -12.65
CA GLY A 222 -20.65 -10.64 -11.65
C GLY A 222 -20.07 -10.65 -10.22
N LEU A 223 -20.70 -11.40 -9.31
CA LEU A 223 -20.24 -11.49 -7.92
C LEU A 223 -18.83 -12.09 -7.78
N ASN A 224 -18.44 -13.02 -8.66
CA ASN A 224 -17.08 -13.57 -8.63
C ASN A 224 -16.03 -12.51 -9.01
N TRP A 225 -16.36 -11.59 -9.91
CA TRP A 225 -15.52 -10.43 -10.20
C TRP A 225 -15.41 -9.51 -8.99
N LEU A 226 -16.51 -9.24 -8.30
CA LEU A 226 -16.49 -8.43 -7.08
C LEU A 226 -15.64 -9.10 -6.00
N MET A 227 -15.79 -10.41 -5.79
CA MET A 227 -14.95 -11.18 -4.86
C MET A 227 -13.46 -11.12 -5.24
N ALA A 228 -13.13 -11.27 -6.53
CA ALA A 228 -11.75 -11.14 -6.99
C ALA A 228 -11.18 -9.74 -6.71
N LYS A 229 -11.95 -8.68 -6.89
CA LYS A 229 -11.54 -7.31 -6.50
C LYS A 229 -11.31 -7.17 -4.99
N ILE A 230 -12.13 -7.80 -4.15
CA ILE A 230 -11.94 -7.81 -2.69
C ILE A 230 -10.60 -8.48 -2.34
N PHE A 231 -10.27 -9.62 -2.94
CA PHE A 231 -8.97 -10.27 -2.73
C PHE A 231 -7.80 -9.40 -3.18
N VAL A 232 -7.95 -8.65 -4.26
CA VAL A 232 -6.93 -7.66 -4.67
C VAL A 232 -6.79 -6.54 -3.63
N GLN A 233 -7.89 -6.04 -3.07
CA GLN A 233 -7.86 -5.02 -2.02
C GLN A 233 -7.18 -5.53 -0.74
N ILE A 234 -7.43 -6.77 -0.36
CA ILE A 234 -6.75 -7.43 0.76
C ILE A 234 -5.24 -7.52 0.48
N ALA A 235 -4.87 -7.95 -0.73
CA ALA A 235 -3.47 -8.02 -1.14
C ALA A 235 -2.82 -6.62 -1.15
N ASP A 236 -3.52 -5.61 -1.62
CA ASP A 236 -3.02 -4.22 -1.62
C ASP A 236 -2.78 -3.69 -0.20
N GLY A 237 -3.69 -3.97 0.74
CA GLY A 237 -3.52 -3.64 2.15
C GLY A 237 -2.32 -4.36 2.78
N ASN A 238 -2.17 -5.66 2.54
CA ASN A 238 -1.01 -6.41 3.03
C ASN A 238 0.31 -5.94 2.40
N HIS A 239 0.31 -5.61 1.10
CA HIS A 239 1.48 -5.04 0.43
C HIS A 239 1.83 -3.67 1.03
N HIS A 240 0.82 -2.85 1.33
CA HIS A 240 1.04 -1.57 2.00
C HIS A 240 1.73 -1.77 3.34
N GLU A 241 1.16 -2.58 4.22
CA GLU A 241 1.68 -2.78 5.57
C GLU A 241 3.08 -3.39 5.58
N LEU A 242 3.34 -4.42 4.76
CA LEU A 242 4.61 -5.15 4.80
C LEU A 242 5.72 -4.47 3.98
N VAL A 243 5.39 -3.97 2.79
CA VAL A 243 6.39 -3.48 1.83
C VAL A 243 6.49 -1.96 1.84
N SER A 244 5.39 -1.26 1.53
CA SER A 244 5.42 0.19 1.36
C SER A 244 5.58 0.93 2.69
N HIS A 245 4.90 0.48 3.74
CA HIS A 245 4.90 1.12 5.05
C HIS A 245 6.06 0.57 5.92
N LEU A 246 6.03 -0.69 6.33
CA LEU A 246 7.06 -1.22 7.23
C LEU A 246 8.46 -1.19 6.59
N SER A 247 8.61 -1.86 5.43
CA SER A 247 9.95 -2.02 4.83
C SER A 247 10.52 -0.69 4.32
N HIS A 248 9.81 0.00 3.42
CA HIS A 248 10.35 1.19 2.77
C HIS A 248 10.34 2.42 3.67
N THR A 249 9.34 2.59 4.54
CA THR A 249 9.22 3.77 5.39
C THR A 249 9.95 3.56 6.71
N HIS A 250 9.57 2.56 7.51
CA HIS A 250 10.15 2.40 8.83
C HIS A 250 11.56 1.82 8.81
N LEU A 251 11.83 0.79 8.02
CA LEU A 251 13.13 0.13 8.08
C LEU A 251 14.19 0.83 7.22
N VAL A 252 13.86 1.22 5.99
CA VAL A 252 14.84 1.86 5.09
C VAL A 252 14.99 3.33 5.41
N ALA A 253 13.90 4.10 5.52
CA ALA A 253 13.96 5.53 5.76
C ALA A 253 14.54 5.87 7.13
N GLU A 254 14.30 5.05 8.16
CA GLU A 254 14.88 5.25 9.50
C GLU A 254 16.41 5.29 9.48
N ALA A 255 17.05 4.44 8.67
CA ALA A 255 18.51 4.46 8.54
C ALA A 255 19.03 5.80 7.97
N PHE A 256 18.32 6.41 7.01
CA PHE A 256 18.66 7.72 6.47
C PHE A 256 18.41 8.84 7.48
N VAL A 257 17.33 8.77 8.24
CA VAL A 257 17.01 9.75 9.30
C VAL A 257 18.11 9.70 10.37
N LEU A 258 18.49 8.51 10.84
CA LEU A 258 19.57 8.32 11.78
C LEU A 258 20.91 8.86 11.26
N ALA A 259 21.28 8.52 10.03
CA ALA A 259 22.51 9.01 9.42
C ALA A 259 22.50 10.54 9.33
N THR A 260 21.37 11.14 8.99
CA THR A 260 21.22 12.60 8.98
C THR A 260 21.43 13.20 10.38
N ALA A 261 20.79 12.62 11.39
CA ALA A 261 20.88 13.10 12.77
C ALA A 261 22.28 12.92 13.39
N THR A 262 23.01 11.86 13.02
CA THR A 262 24.30 11.51 13.64
C THR A 262 25.53 11.96 12.85
N GLU A 263 25.43 12.07 11.52
CA GLU A 263 26.58 12.38 10.65
C GLU A 263 26.59 13.80 10.09
N LEU A 264 25.47 14.53 10.19
CA LEU A 264 25.36 15.91 9.74
C LEU A 264 25.34 16.87 10.94
N ALA A 265 26.23 17.88 10.91
CA ALA A 265 26.17 18.93 11.94
C ALA A 265 24.87 19.75 11.81
N LEU A 266 24.38 20.29 12.92
CA LEU A 266 23.13 21.07 12.99
C LEU A 266 23.08 22.26 12.03
N ASN A 267 24.24 22.77 11.62
CA ASN A 267 24.36 23.83 10.60
C ASN A 267 24.59 23.29 9.18
N HIS A 268 24.51 21.98 8.96
CA HIS A 268 24.58 21.44 7.61
C HIS A 268 23.30 21.77 6.85
N PRO A 269 23.34 22.20 5.57
CA PRO A 269 22.14 22.56 4.81
C PRO A 269 21.05 21.48 4.81
N LEU A 270 21.43 20.19 4.68
CA LEU A 270 20.46 19.09 4.71
C LEU A 270 19.91 18.79 6.12
N ALA A 271 20.60 19.17 7.19
CA ALA A 271 20.09 19.00 8.55
C ALA A 271 19.13 20.13 8.98
N ILE A 272 19.13 21.23 8.25
CA ILE A 272 18.26 22.41 8.50
C ILE A 272 16.91 22.24 7.76
N LEU A 273 16.88 21.50 6.64
CA LEU A 273 15.66 21.19 5.88
C LEU A 273 14.74 20.24 6.63
#